data_56b37ab0ded7b5955c9aa4d0b7aa0045
#
_entry.id   56b37ab0ded7b5955c9aa4d0b7aa0045
#
_cell.length_a   1.000
_cell.length_b   1.000
_cell.length_c   1.000
_cell.angle_alpha   90.00
_cell.angle_beta   90.00
_cell.angle_gamma   90.00
#
_symmetry.space_group_name_H-M   'P 1'
#
loop_
_entity.id
_entity.type
_entity.pdbx_description
1 polymer ?
#
loop_
_entity_poly.entity_id
_entity_poly.type
_entity_poly.pdbx_seq_one_letter_code
_entity_poly.pdbx_strand_id
1 'polypeptide(L)'
;MSEDFYCDQVLSGKTPVGKVLETENVLAFHHTRPFWPVHIVVIPKIHVGSLLTLDDNELLIELIEVVKKIAATVVEEHGAARVLTNLGEYQDSKHLHFHVNAGDQIRG
;
A
#
# COMPACT_ATOMS: atom_id res chain seq x y z
N MET A 1 9.31 0.90 19.35
CA MET A 1 8.41 0.56 18.26
C MET A 1 9.14 0.65 16.94
N SER A 2 8.97 -0.33 16.09
CA SER A 2 9.63 -0.31 14.79
C SER A 2 9.02 0.75 13.88
N GLU A 3 9.86 1.43 13.10
CA GLU A 3 9.42 2.38 12.09
C GLU A 3 9.00 1.66 10.80
N ASP A 4 9.27 0.36 10.68
CA ASP A 4 8.95 -0.43 9.50
C ASP A 4 7.99 -1.56 9.85
N PHE A 5 6.74 -1.18 10.10
CA PHE A 5 5.66 -2.12 10.38
C PHE A 5 5.55 -3.18 9.27
N TYR A 6 5.71 -2.77 8.02
CA TYR A 6 5.51 -3.68 6.89
C TYR A 6 6.57 -4.76 6.81
N CYS A 7 7.85 -4.44 7.01
CA CYS A 7 8.90 -5.46 7.09
C CYS A 7 8.78 -6.29 8.36
N ASP A 8 8.55 -5.65 9.50
CA ASP A 8 8.60 -6.33 10.79
C ASP A 8 7.40 -7.19 11.06
N GLN A 9 6.21 -6.79 10.60
CA GLN A 9 4.97 -7.48 10.95
C GLN A 9 4.31 -8.15 9.74
N VAL A 10 4.20 -7.45 8.62
CA VAL A 10 3.44 -7.93 7.47
C VAL A 10 4.27 -8.89 6.63
N LEU A 11 5.43 -8.46 6.16
CA LEU A 11 6.28 -9.27 5.28
C LEU A 11 6.90 -10.45 6.03
N SER A 12 7.14 -10.29 7.34
CA SER A 12 7.64 -11.38 8.18
C SER A 12 6.59 -12.43 8.52
N GLY A 13 5.31 -12.14 8.26
CA GLY A 13 4.20 -13.03 8.57
C GLY A 13 3.71 -12.97 10.01
N LYS A 14 4.24 -12.06 10.85
CA LYS A 14 3.82 -11.93 12.24
C LYS A 14 2.40 -11.39 12.38
N THR A 15 1.99 -10.52 11.46
CA THR A 15 0.64 -9.98 11.41
C THR A 15 -0.04 -10.52 10.16
N PRO A 16 -1.06 -11.38 10.29
CA PRO A 16 -1.78 -11.88 9.12
C PRO A 16 -2.55 -10.74 8.45
N VAL A 17 -2.57 -10.75 7.12
CA VAL A 17 -3.27 -9.74 6.34
C VAL A 17 -4.11 -10.42 5.25
N GLY A 18 -5.18 -9.74 4.84
CA GLY A 18 -5.99 -10.17 3.71
C GLY A 18 -5.35 -9.74 2.41
N LYS A 19 -4.60 -10.65 1.77
CA LYS A 19 -3.94 -10.35 0.51
C LYS A 19 -4.94 -10.11 -0.61
N VAL A 20 -4.70 -9.08 -1.40
CA VAL A 20 -5.53 -8.73 -2.57
C VAL A 20 -4.82 -9.16 -3.85
N LEU A 21 -3.53 -8.87 -3.96
CA LEU A 21 -2.73 -9.17 -5.13
C LEU A 21 -1.27 -9.27 -4.71
N GLU A 22 -0.57 -10.23 -5.25
CA GLU A 22 0.85 -10.40 -4.96
C GLU A 22 1.61 -10.70 -6.26
N THR A 23 2.71 -9.98 -6.47
CA THR A 23 3.64 -10.25 -7.56
C THR A 23 4.98 -10.66 -6.96
N GLU A 24 6.00 -10.85 -7.80
CA GLU A 24 7.32 -11.25 -7.31
C GLU A 24 7.88 -10.29 -6.27
N ASN A 25 7.72 -8.98 -6.49
CA ASN A 25 8.34 -7.96 -5.64
C ASN A 25 7.37 -7.03 -4.94
N VAL A 26 6.05 -7.22 -5.12
CA VAL A 26 5.02 -6.32 -4.60
C VAL A 26 3.91 -7.12 -3.93
N LEU A 27 3.42 -6.60 -2.81
CA LEU A 27 2.28 -7.16 -2.09
C LEU A 27 1.23 -6.09 -1.90
N ALA A 28 -0.02 -6.43 -2.20
CA ALA A 28 -1.18 -5.59 -1.92
C ALA A 28 -2.12 -6.33 -0.98
N PHE A 29 -2.62 -5.62 0.04
CA PHE A 29 -3.48 -6.23 1.05
C PHE A 29 -4.44 -5.21 1.65
N HIS A 30 -5.51 -5.69 2.27
CA HIS A 30 -6.45 -4.83 2.98
C HIS A 30 -5.77 -4.25 4.21
N HIS A 31 -5.92 -2.94 4.42
CA HIS A 31 -5.32 -2.26 5.56
C HIS A 31 -5.79 -2.90 6.87
N THR A 32 -4.88 -3.11 7.81
CA THR A 32 -5.19 -3.78 9.08
C THR A 32 -6.07 -2.93 10.00
N ARG A 33 -6.05 -1.61 9.82
CA ARG A 33 -6.90 -0.66 10.54
C ARG A 33 -7.43 0.38 9.57
N PRO A 34 -8.40 0.00 8.71
CA PRO A 34 -8.82 0.85 7.60
C PRO A 34 -9.43 2.18 8.07
N PHE A 35 -9.13 3.24 7.34
CA PHE A 35 -9.70 4.56 7.53
C PHE A 35 -10.84 4.86 6.56
N TRP A 36 -11.02 4.02 5.55
CA TRP A 36 -12.10 4.10 4.57
C TRP A 36 -12.73 2.74 4.41
N PRO A 37 -14.00 2.67 3.93
CA PRO A 37 -14.65 1.39 3.68
C PRO A 37 -13.85 0.46 2.76
N VAL A 38 -13.18 1.03 1.76
CA VAL A 38 -12.20 0.33 0.95
C VAL A 38 -10.84 0.97 1.22
N HIS A 39 -9.91 0.20 1.74
CA HIS A 39 -8.59 0.74 2.05
C HIS A 39 -7.55 -0.37 1.83
N ILE A 40 -6.92 -0.33 0.66
CA ILE A 40 -5.92 -1.32 0.24
C ILE A 40 -4.55 -0.65 0.27
N VAL A 41 -3.56 -1.38 0.74
CA VAL A 41 -2.17 -0.91 0.82
C VAL A 41 -1.33 -1.71 -0.15
N VAL A 42 -0.45 -1.04 -0.89
CA VAL A 42 0.47 -1.66 -1.85
C VAL A 42 1.89 -1.34 -1.42
N ILE A 43 2.68 -2.38 -1.21
CA ILE A 43 4.07 -2.23 -0.74
C ILE A 43 5.04 -3.03 -1.59
N PRO A 44 6.30 -2.57 -1.74
CA PRO A 44 7.36 -3.44 -2.22
C PRO A 44 7.74 -4.43 -1.13
N LYS A 45 8.18 -5.62 -1.52
CA LYS A 45 8.60 -6.66 -0.56
C LYS A 45 9.96 -6.36 0.05
N ILE A 46 10.83 -5.63 -0.66
CA ILE A 46 12.09 -5.15 -0.11
C ILE A 46 11.86 -3.81 0.59
N HIS A 47 12.74 -3.49 1.54
CA HIS A 47 12.63 -2.20 2.22
C HIS A 47 13.04 -1.07 1.29
N VAL A 48 12.14 -0.12 1.09
CA VAL A 48 12.38 1.18 0.46
C VAL A 48 11.72 2.20 1.37
N GLY A 49 12.46 3.23 1.77
CA GLY A 49 11.95 4.18 2.76
C GLY A 49 10.74 4.97 2.29
N SER A 50 10.80 5.51 1.07
CA SER A 50 9.71 6.28 0.51
C SER A 50 9.84 6.38 -1.00
N LEU A 51 8.85 6.99 -1.64
CA LEU A 51 8.92 7.26 -3.08
C LEU A 51 10.15 8.10 -3.44
N LEU A 52 10.57 8.98 -2.54
CA LEU A 52 11.70 9.85 -2.79
C LEU A 52 13.04 9.11 -2.85
N THR A 53 13.14 7.96 -2.19
CA THR A 53 14.37 7.16 -2.16
C THR A 53 14.32 5.94 -3.07
N LEU A 54 13.21 5.76 -3.78
CA LEU A 54 13.07 4.66 -4.76
C LEU A 54 13.75 5.07 -6.06
N ASP A 55 14.88 4.41 -6.37
CA ASP A 55 15.63 4.68 -7.59
C ASP A 55 15.71 3.47 -8.53
N ASP A 56 15.03 2.37 -8.19
CA ASP A 56 14.90 1.19 -9.04
C ASP A 56 13.67 1.34 -9.95
N ASN A 57 13.91 1.65 -11.22
CA ASN A 57 12.83 1.90 -12.17
C ASN A 57 11.98 0.67 -12.46
N GLU A 58 12.57 -0.53 -12.45
CA GLU A 58 11.80 -1.76 -12.67
C GLU A 58 10.83 -1.99 -11.51
N LEU A 59 11.27 -1.77 -10.29
CA LEU A 59 10.41 -1.88 -9.12
C LEU A 59 9.31 -0.82 -9.14
N LEU A 60 9.65 0.41 -9.54
CA LEU A 60 8.65 1.48 -9.67
C LEU A 60 7.55 1.09 -10.67
N ILE A 61 7.93 0.53 -11.81
CA ILE A 61 6.96 0.10 -12.82
C ILE A 61 6.07 -1.00 -12.26
N GLU A 62 6.65 -2.00 -11.60
CA GLU A 62 5.88 -3.09 -11.00
C GLU A 62 4.90 -2.59 -9.96
N LEU A 63 5.33 -1.67 -9.09
CA LEU A 63 4.46 -1.03 -8.09
C LEU A 63 3.28 -0.32 -8.74
N ILE A 64 3.54 0.50 -9.75
CA ILE A 64 2.50 1.28 -10.42
C ILE A 64 1.54 0.36 -11.17
N GLU A 65 2.03 -0.71 -11.79
CA GLU A 65 1.15 -1.68 -12.46
C GLU A 65 0.20 -2.36 -11.47
N VAL A 66 0.68 -2.71 -10.28
CA VAL A 66 -0.18 -3.29 -9.24
C VAL A 66 -1.19 -2.25 -8.75
N VAL A 67 -0.75 -1.03 -8.49
CA VAL A 67 -1.65 0.07 -8.09
C VAL A 67 -2.74 0.29 -9.14
N LYS A 68 -2.38 0.30 -10.42
CA LYS A 68 -3.35 0.48 -11.51
C LYS A 68 -4.40 -0.63 -11.54
N LYS A 69 -3.98 -1.88 -11.40
CA LYS A 69 -4.91 -3.01 -11.40
C LYS A 69 -5.89 -2.92 -10.24
N ILE A 70 -5.41 -2.60 -9.06
CA ILE A 70 -6.24 -2.49 -7.87
C ILE A 70 -7.17 -1.30 -7.99
N ALA A 71 -6.67 -0.14 -8.42
CA ALA A 71 -7.49 1.05 -8.61
C ALA A 71 -8.59 0.80 -9.64
N ALA A 72 -8.29 0.10 -10.73
CA ALA A 72 -9.28 -0.24 -11.75
C ALA A 72 -10.41 -1.10 -11.17
N THR A 73 -10.06 -2.10 -10.35
CA THR A 73 -11.05 -2.95 -9.68
C THR A 73 -11.92 -2.13 -8.72
N VAL A 74 -11.30 -1.23 -7.94
CA VAL A 74 -12.03 -0.39 -6.99
C VAL A 74 -12.99 0.54 -7.73
N VAL A 75 -12.55 1.16 -8.83
CA VAL A 75 -13.41 2.02 -9.64
C VAL A 75 -14.59 1.22 -10.22
N GLU A 76 -14.32 0.01 -10.69
CA GLU A 76 -15.39 -0.85 -11.25
C GLU A 76 -16.44 -1.20 -10.19
N GLU A 77 -16.00 -1.52 -8.97
CA GLU A 77 -16.90 -1.96 -7.90
C GLU A 77 -17.58 -0.80 -7.17
N HIS A 78 -16.91 0.34 -7.03
CA HIS A 78 -17.35 1.44 -6.18
C HIS A 78 -17.55 2.76 -6.91
N GLY A 79 -17.21 2.83 -8.20
CA GLY A 79 -17.39 4.02 -9.01
C GLY A 79 -16.28 5.07 -8.91
N ALA A 80 -15.38 4.95 -7.95
CA ALA A 80 -14.30 5.91 -7.74
C ALA A 80 -13.19 5.28 -6.90
N ALA A 81 -11.99 5.83 -7.00
CA ALA A 81 -10.87 5.44 -6.16
C ALA A 81 -9.92 6.62 -5.96
N ARG A 82 -9.22 6.64 -4.83
CA ARG A 82 -8.13 7.56 -4.57
C ARG A 82 -6.85 6.75 -4.49
N VAL A 83 -5.78 7.29 -5.08
CA VAL A 83 -4.45 6.68 -4.99
C VAL A 83 -3.52 7.73 -4.41
N LEU A 84 -2.83 7.38 -3.33
CA LEU A 84 -1.91 8.31 -2.71
C LEU A 84 -0.76 7.58 -2.00
N THR A 85 0.34 8.29 -1.80
CA THR A 85 1.41 7.89 -0.92
C THR A 85 1.83 9.11 -0.10
N ASN A 86 2.14 8.90 1.17
CA ASN A 86 2.54 9.99 2.07
C ASN A 86 4.06 10.10 2.13
N LEU A 87 4.54 11.30 2.31
CA LEU A 87 5.97 11.63 2.36
C LEU A 87 6.25 12.47 3.59
N GLY A 88 7.48 12.34 4.12
CA GLY A 88 7.92 13.15 5.23
C GLY A 88 7.09 12.91 6.48
N GLU A 89 6.62 13.99 7.09
CA GLU A 89 5.87 13.93 8.35
C GLU A 89 4.53 13.21 8.24
N TYR A 90 3.93 13.14 7.04
CA TYR A 90 2.69 12.42 6.83
C TYR A 90 2.89 10.91 6.70
N GLN A 91 4.13 10.45 6.52
CA GLN A 91 4.42 9.04 6.37
C GLN A 91 4.61 8.39 7.74
N ASP A 92 3.62 7.61 8.17
CA ASP A 92 3.65 6.95 9.47
C ASP A 92 4.65 5.81 9.53
N SER A 93 4.68 4.96 8.51
CA SER A 93 5.64 3.86 8.43
C SER A 93 6.73 4.23 7.42
N LYS A 94 7.98 4.05 7.79
CA LYS A 94 9.13 4.37 6.93
C LYS A 94 9.48 3.24 5.97
N HIS A 95 8.46 2.56 5.48
CA HIS A 95 8.49 1.62 4.37
C HIS A 95 7.51 2.16 3.32
N LEU A 96 7.99 2.32 2.09
CA LEU A 96 7.15 2.86 1.00
C LEU A 96 5.83 2.10 0.91
N HIS A 97 4.72 2.83 0.90
CA HIS A 97 3.42 2.24 0.71
C HIS A 97 2.48 3.21 0.00
N PHE A 98 1.68 2.65 -0.91
CA PHE A 98 0.60 3.38 -1.56
C PHE A 98 -0.71 2.96 -0.93
N HIS A 99 -1.66 3.90 -0.87
CA HIS A 99 -3.03 3.63 -0.45
C HIS A 99 -3.93 3.70 -1.67
N VAL A 100 -4.81 2.72 -1.81
CA VAL A 100 -5.92 2.76 -2.76
C VAL A 100 -7.20 2.67 -1.93
N ASN A 101 -7.99 3.73 -1.93
CA ASN A 101 -9.16 3.79 -1.07
C ASN A 101 -10.37 4.35 -1.79
N ALA A 102 -11.56 4.10 -1.21
CA ALA A 102 -12.83 4.61 -1.72
C ALA A 102 -13.82 4.77 -0.57
N GLY A 103 -14.80 5.63 -0.79
CA GLY A 103 -15.83 5.93 0.19
C GLY A 103 -15.44 7.09 1.10
N ASP A 104 -16.30 7.35 2.07
CA ASP A 104 -16.06 8.41 3.05
C ASP A 104 -15.16 7.91 4.17
N GLN A 105 -14.31 8.78 4.68
CA GLN A 105 -13.42 8.45 5.78
C GLN A 105 -14.22 8.00 7.01
N ILE A 106 -13.90 6.83 7.55
CA ILE A 106 -14.65 6.25 8.67
C ILE A 106 -14.01 6.53 10.02
N ARG A 107 -12.80 7.10 10.03
CA ARG A 107 -12.14 7.59 11.26
C ARG A 107 -11.02 8.54 10.89
N GLY A 108 -10.69 9.40 11.80
CA GLY A 108 -9.72 10.44 11.60
C GLY A 108 -8.27 10.08 11.88
#